data_6eab15710aca4aeb2c6fe47768767822
#
_entry.id   6eab15710aca4aeb2c6fe47768767822
#
_cell.length_a   1.000
_cell.length_b   1.000
_cell.length_c   1.000
_cell.angle_alpha   90.00
_cell.angle_beta   90.00
_cell.angle_gamma   90.00
#
_symmetry.space_group_name_H-M   'P 1'
#
loop_
_entity.id
_entity.type
_entity.pdbx_description
1 polymer ?
#
loop_
_entity_poly.entity_id
_entity_poly.type
_entity_poly.pdbx_seq_one_letter_code
_entity_poly.pdbx_strand_id
1 'polypeptide(L)'
;MNLKKIRYKGDVEDTKELFDVYKVQQIIKSHEEILKEHITFREKLLADSVRLTPIISPRIYKIIETVKKDFGLKQKIEFFSLMENSYNAFAFKQKNLISVVFTSALLENFDDAEIKFVLGHELGHIIYDHNKLLLLYNPDKQSTTFLPILAEKKFLTWRKKAEISCDRVGLAACKKYEFAVQSLLKITYGLTEKNLNFNLPELMKQLDDLAKSEYMAELSTSSHPLLPVRLKAIELFSNSQLFKKSGKLTAEELHAKTDELLSLTKFYPRTKVKEMMMKLVAAGGISMIAADKEINLEEIKSLVKILADVFTDDPESEIIYDKDKALKQLETSEKYLKQHGTDIDRYYTLHFLTLISLSDGKFTKTEKEVLMNTAESIGLSKEDAMDVVWKTLQQNGITIDVRLNEIAQNVQEHYADYLKE
;
A
#
# COMPACT_ATOMS: atom_id res chain seq x y z
N MET A 1 -26.88 -8.58 -14.14
CA MET A 1 -26.28 -8.52 -12.77
C MET A 1 -26.15 -7.05 -12.36
N ASN A 2 -26.36 -6.71 -11.08
CA ASN A 2 -26.15 -5.33 -10.61
C ASN A 2 -24.67 -5.15 -10.19
N LEU A 3 -23.88 -4.50 -11.05
CA LEU A 3 -22.43 -4.33 -10.84
C LEU A 3 -22.09 -3.53 -9.57
N LYS A 4 -22.94 -2.56 -9.17
CA LYS A 4 -22.72 -1.80 -7.92
C LYS A 4 -22.81 -2.69 -6.67
N LYS A 5 -23.65 -3.74 -6.70
CA LYS A 5 -23.80 -4.66 -5.56
C LYS A 5 -22.64 -5.63 -5.39
N ILE A 6 -21.92 -5.94 -6.46
CA ILE A 6 -20.79 -6.87 -6.41
C ILE A 6 -19.46 -6.20 -6.06
N ARG A 7 -19.42 -4.85 -6.01
CA ARG A 7 -18.25 -4.10 -5.56
C ARG A 7 -17.86 -4.54 -4.14
N TYR A 8 -16.57 -4.76 -3.91
CA TYR A 8 -16.09 -5.14 -2.59
C TYR A 8 -16.29 -3.99 -1.59
N LYS A 9 -16.85 -4.30 -0.41
CA LYS A 9 -17.16 -3.30 0.61
C LYS A 9 -15.92 -2.52 1.05
N GLY A 10 -14.81 -3.21 1.29
CA GLY A 10 -13.55 -2.57 1.68
C GLY A 10 -12.99 -1.60 0.65
N ASP A 11 -13.20 -1.82 -0.67
CA ASP A 11 -12.87 -0.85 -1.71
C ASP A 11 -13.74 0.41 -1.60
N VAL A 12 -15.05 0.25 -1.32
CA VAL A 12 -15.96 1.41 -1.14
C VAL A 12 -15.56 2.24 0.07
N GLU A 13 -15.26 1.59 1.18
CA GLU A 13 -14.88 2.23 2.44
C GLU A 13 -13.56 2.99 2.30
N ASP A 14 -12.52 2.36 1.74
CA ASP A 14 -11.22 3.00 1.54
C ASP A 14 -11.29 4.13 0.51
N THR A 15 -12.09 3.98 -0.56
CA THR A 15 -12.34 5.08 -1.51
C THR A 15 -12.91 6.30 -0.79
N LYS A 16 -13.92 6.09 0.06
CA LYS A 16 -14.54 7.17 0.84
C LYS A 16 -13.53 7.81 1.79
N GLU A 17 -12.77 7.01 2.52
CA GLU A 17 -11.76 7.50 3.46
C GLU A 17 -10.68 8.34 2.76
N LEU A 18 -10.17 7.90 1.60
CA LEU A 18 -9.20 8.67 0.80
C LEU A 18 -9.73 10.06 0.42
N PHE A 19 -11.02 10.16 0.07
CA PHE A 19 -11.63 11.45 -0.27
C PHE A 19 -12.00 12.29 0.96
N ASP A 20 -12.59 11.69 1.98
CA ASP A 20 -13.19 12.40 3.12
C ASP A 20 -12.16 12.74 4.21
N VAL A 21 -11.25 11.80 4.54
CA VAL A 21 -10.24 11.96 5.59
C VAL A 21 -8.95 12.53 5.01
N TYR A 22 -8.38 11.86 4.02
CA TYR A 22 -7.09 12.24 3.42
C TYR A 22 -7.19 13.37 2.40
N LYS A 23 -8.41 13.86 2.08
CA LYS A 23 -8.66 15.01 1.19
C LYS A 23 -7.99 14.91 -0.18
N VAL A 24 -7.86 13.68 -0.71
CA VAL A 24 -7.12 13.39 -1.96
C VAL A 24 -7.65 14.20 -3.14
N GLN A 25 -8.94 14.57 -3.16
CA GLN A 25 -9.51 15.44 -4.20
C GLN A 25 -8.83 16.83 -4.26
N GLN A 26 -8.41 17.36 -3.12
CA GLN A 26 -7.69 18.64 -3.09
C GLN A 26 -6.29 18.50 -3.69
N ILE A 27 -5.63 17.37 -3.38
CA ILE A 27 -4.31 17.04 -3.94
C ILE A 27 -4.40 16.90 -5.47
N ILE A 28 -5.40 16.17 -5.98
CA ILE A 28 -5.64 16.03 -7.42
C ILE A 28 -5.83 17.40 -8.07
N LYS A 29 -6.64 18.27 -7.47
CA LYS A 29 -6.91 19.62 -8.00
C LYS A 29 -5.66 20.52 -8.00
N SER A 30 -4.86 20.49 -6.95
CA SER A 30 -3.64 21.30 -6.85
C SER A 30 -2.55 20.89 -7.87
N HIS A 31 -2.61 19.67 -8.39
CA HIS A 31 -1.68 19.13 -9.38
C HIS A 31 -2.33 18.89 -10.75
N GLU A 32 -3.52 19.45 -10.97
CA GLU A 32 -4.31 19.18 -12.18
C GLU A 32 -3.57 19.52 -13.48
N GLU A 33 -2.71 20.54 -13.49
CA GLU A 33 -1.93 20.91 -14.67
C GLU A 33 -0.87 19.85 -15.01
N ILE A 34 -0.18 19.30 -14.02
CA ILE A 34 0.79 18.22 -14.20
C ILE A 34 0.09 16.92 -14.64
N LEU A 35 -1.11 16.66 -14.09
CA LEU A 35 -1.91 15.50 -14.44
C LEU A 35 -2.58 15.62 -15.82
N LYS A 36 -2.66 16.83 -16.40
CA LYS A 36 -3.21 17.09 -17.75
C LYS A 36 -2.32 16.58 -18.89
N GLU A 37 -1.06 16.28 -18.68
CA GLU A 37 -0.21 15.66 -19.72
C GLU A 37 -0.77 14.33 -20.24
N HIS A 38 -1.68 13.70 -19.51
CA HIS A 38 -2.45 12.54 -19.98
C HIS A 38 -3.49 12.86 -21.08
N ILE A 39 -3.71 14.15 -21.40
CA ILE A 39 -4.71 14.56 -22.41
C ILE A 39 -4.29 14.12 -23.82
N THR A 40 -3.01 14.01 -24.11
CA THR A 40 -2.48 13.60 -25.41
C THR A 40 -2.38 12.08 -25.60
N PHE A 41 -2.76 11.30 -24.57
CA PHE A 41 -2.59 9.85 -24.62
C PHE A 41 -3.44 9.17 -25.70
N ARG A 42 -4.65 9.68 -25.95
CA ARG A 42 -5.50 9.14 -27.02
C ARG A 42 -4.91 9.41 -28.42
N GLU A 43 -4.37 10.60 -28.65
CA GLU A 43 -3.68 10.93 -29.90
C GLU A 43 -2.46 10.04 -30.12
N LYS A 44 -1.71 9.75 -29.07
CA LYS A 44 -0.61 8.80 -29.12
C LYS A 44 -1.09 7.39 -29.46
N LEU A 45 -2.19 6.92 -28.88
CA LEU A 45 -2.78 5.63 -29.26
C LEU A 45 -3.20 5.59 -30.73
N LEU A 46 -3.74 6.68 -31.29
CA LEU A 46 -4.09 6.74 -32.69
C LEU A 46 -2.88 6.69 -33.63
N ALA A 47 -1.72 7.14 -33.16
CA ALA A 47 -0.46 7.08 -33.93
C ALA A 47 0.23 5.72 -33.80
N ASP A 48 0.28 5.15 -32.59
CA ASP A 48 1.16 4.03 -32.25
C ASP A 48 0.42 2.67 -32.10
N SER A 49 -0.92 2.65 -32.28
CA SER A 49 -1.73 1.44 -32.10
C SER A 49 -2.85 1.30 -33.13
N VAL A 50 -3.44 0.12 -33.21
CA VAL A 50 -4.57 -0.14 -34.12
C VAL A 50 -5.89 0.01 -33.38
N ARG A 51 -6.74 0.93 -33.85
CA ARG A 51 -8.11 1.04 -33.33
C ARG A 51 -8.96 -0.12 -33.85
N LEU A 52 -9.47 -0.94 -32.94
CA LEU A 52 -10.30 -2.09 -33.23
C LEU A 52 -11.72 -1.64 -33.56
N THR A 53 -12.11 -1.85 -34.82
CA THR A 53 -13.46 -1.54 -35.31
C THR A 53 -14.17 -2.84 -35.75
N PRO A 54 -15.48 -2.82 -35.99
CA PRO A 54 -16.20 -3.99 -36.52
C PRO A 54 -15.58 -4.55 -37.81
N ILE A 55 -14.96 -3.68 -38.63
CA ILE A 55 -14.37 -4.06 -39.92
C ILE A 55 -12.97 -4.64 -39.71
N ILE A 56 -12.16 -4.02 -38.85
CA ILE A 56 -10.75 -4.42 -38.62
C ILE A 56 -10.67 -5.67 -37.76
N SER A 57 -11.51 -5.78 -36.72
CA SER A 57 -11.49 -6.89 -35.77
C SER A 57 -12.90 -7.33 -35.38
N PRO A 58 -13.64 -8.00 -36.27
CA PRO A 58 -15.04 -8.36 -36.05
C PRO A 58 -15.21 -9.33 -34.86
N ARG A 59 -14.28 -10.25 -34.60
CA ARG A 59 -14.28 -11.16 -33.44
C ARG A 59 -14.24 -10.37 -32.13
N ILE A 60 -13.23 -9.55 -31.97
CA ILE A 60 -13.02 -8.78 -30.72
C ILE A 60 -14.18 -7.79 -30.52
N TYR A 61 -14.61 -7.13 -31.59
CA TYR A 61 -15.73 -6.19 -31.50
C TYR A 61 -17.04 -6.85 -31.05
N LYS A 62 -17.31 -8.10 -31.48
CA LYS A 62 -18.47 -8.88 -31.03
C LYS A 62 -18.40 -9.21 -29.53
N ILE A 63 -17.21 -9.54 -29.01
CA ILE A 63 -16.98 -9.77 -27.59
C ILE A 63 -17.31 -8.51 -26.81
N ILE A 64 -16.76 -7.38 -27.23
CA ILE A 64 -16.95 -6.06 -26.63
C ILE A 64 -18.43 -5.69 -26.56
N GLU A 65 -19.17 -5.77 -27.66
CA GLU A 65 -20.58 -5.42 -27.70
C GLU A 65 -21.43 -6.36 -26.82
N THR A 66 -21.02 -7.63 -26.70
CA THR A 66 -21.65 -8.58 -25.77
C THR A 66 -21.51 -8.11 -24.32
N VAL A 67 -20.30 -7.77 -23.88
CA VAL A 67 -20.03 -7.30 -22.52
C VAL A 67 -20.71 -5.96 -22.25
N LYS A 68 -20.65 -5.01 -23.18
CA LYS A 68 -21.36 -3.73 -23.08
C LYS A 68 -22.86 -3.92 -22.87
N LYS A 69 -23.48 -4.80 -23.66
CA LYS A 69 -24.91 -5.13 -23.54
C LYS A 69 -25.23 -5.78 -22.20
N ASP A 70 -24.44 -6.77 -21.77
CA ASP A 70 -24.63 -7.48 -20.50
C ASP A 70 -24.51 -6.53 -19.29
N PHE A 71 -23.68 -5.51 -19.39
CA PHE A 71 -23.45 -4.50 -18.35
C PHE A 71 -24.34 -3.25 -18.48
N GLY A 72 -25.10 -3.13 -19.57
CA GLY A 72 -25.95 -1.97 -19.83
C GLY A 72 -25.18 -0.66 -20.03
N LEU A 73 -23.94 -0.72 -20.53
CA LEU A 73 -23.10 0.45 -20.74
C LEU A 73 -23.51 1.23 -21.97
N LYS A 74 -23.85 2.51 -21.77
CA LYS A 74 -24.28 3.43 -22.84
C LYS A 74 -23.15 4.34 -23.33
N GLN A 75 -22.04 4.42 -22.60
CA GLN A 75 -20.90 5.27 -22.92
C GLN A 75 -20.25 4.83 -24.23
N LYS A 76 -19.69 5.82 -24.94
CA LYS A 76 -18.84 5.55 -26.09
C LYS A 76 -17.53 4.96 -25.61
N ILE A 77 -17.17 3.78 -26.14
CA ILE A 77 -15.92 3.09 -25.81
C ILE A 77 -15.17 2.87 -27.12
N GLU A 78 -13.90 3.27 -27.16
CA GLU A 78 -12.95 2.95 -28.22
C GLU A 78 -12.00 1.86 -27.74
N PHE A 79 -11.61 0.98 -28.63
CA PHE A 79 -10.74 -0.15 -28.33
C PHE A 79 -9.51 -0.10 -29.21
N PHE A 80 -8.36 -0.38 -28.63
CA PHE A 80 -7.07 -0.33 -29.29
C PHE A 80 -6.28 -1.60 -29.04
N SER A 81 -5.44 -1.97 -30.01
CA SER A 81 -4.41 -3.00 -29.85
C SER A 81 -3.05 -2.33 -29.96
N LEU A 82 -2.25 -2.42 -28.89
CA LEU A 82 -0.88 -1.94 -28.83
C LEU A 82 0.08 -3.12 -29.02
N MET A 83 1.14 -2.94 -29.79
CA MET A 83 2.17 -3.95 -30.00
C MET A 83 3.02 -4.10 -28.74
N GLU A 84 2.80 -5.19 -28.01
CA GLU A 84 3.55 -5.55 -26.80
C GLU A 84 3.53 -7.06 -26.59
N ASN A 85 4.64 -7.64 -26.12
CA ASN A 85 4.79 -9.09 -25.91
C ASN A 85 4.29 -9.56 -24.53
N SER A 86 3.97 -8.64 -23.61
CA SER A 86 3.35 -8.97 -22.33
C SER A 86 1.84 -9.13 -22.48
N TYR A 87 1.21 -9.90 -21.60
CA TYR A 87 -0.25 -10.00 -21.52
C TYR A 87 -0.78 -8.91 -20.61
N ASN A 88 -1.22 -7.81 -21.19
CA ASN A 88 -1.70 -6.66 -20.44
C ASN A 88 -2.90 -5.99 -21.12
N ALA A 89 -3.70 -5.31 -20.32
CA ALA A 89 -4.74 -4.41 -20.77
C ALA A 89 -4.86 -3.26 -19.78
N PHE A 90 -5.42 -2.13 -20.23
CA PHE A 90 -5.75 -1.01 -19.36
C PHE A 90 -6.90 -0.19 -19.95
N ALA A 91 -7.64 0.47 -19.08
CA ALA A 91 -8.73 1.38 -19.48
C ALA A 91 -8.56 2.75 -18.84
N PHE A 92 -8.89 3.78 -19.59
CA PHE A 92 -8.92 5.14 -19.08
C PHE A 92 -10.11 5.91 -19.65
N LYS A 93 -10.54 6.93 -18.91
CA LYS A 93 -11.68 7.76 -19.26
C LYS A 93 -11.26 9.21 -19.45
N GLN A 94 -11.54 9.74 -20.62
CA GLN A 94 -11.35 11.16 -20.93
C GLN A 94 -12.72 11.78 -21.25
N LYS A 95 -13.17 12.71 -20.41
CA LYS A 95 -14.52 13.31 -20.53
C LYS A 95 -15.59 12.21 -20.63
N ASN A 96 -16.26 12.10 -21.78
CA ASN A 96 -17.32 11.11 -22.03
C ASN A 96 -16.88 9.92 -22.89
N LEU A 97 -15.58 9.80 -23.16
CA LEU A 97 -14.99 8.73 -23.95
C LEU A 97 -14.18 7.80 -23.06
N ILE A 98 -14.41 6.51 -23.17
CA ILE A 98 -13.62 5.45 -22.54
C ILE A 98 -12.73 4.85 -23.63
N SER A 99 -11.45 4.69 -23.35
CA SER A 99 -10.52 3.95 -24.19
C SER A 99 -10.06 2.71 -23.44
N VAL A 100 -10.14 1.55 -24.08
CA VAL A 100 -9.61 0.28 -23.55
C VAL A 100 -8.53 -0.18 -24.52
N VAL A 101 -7.37 -0.50 -23.97
CA VAL A 101 -6.21 -0.94 -24.74
C VAL A 101 -5.88 -2.37 -24.34
N PHE A 102 -5.65 -3.21 -25.33
CA PHE A 102 -5.14 -4.55 -25.16
C PHE A 102 -3.75 -4.67 -25.81
N THR A 103 -2.88 -5.42 -25.22
CA THR A 103 -1.64 -5.81 -25.91
C THR A 103 -1.94 -6.81 -27.03
N SER A 104 -1.16 -6.77 -28.10
CA SER A 104 -1.33 -7.71 -29.23
C SER A 104 -1.15 -9.15 -28.76
N ALA A 105 -0.16 -9.41 -27.88
CA ALA A 105 0.08 -10.76 -27.34
C ALA A 105 -1.15 -11.28 -26.57
N LEU A 106 -1.88 -10.45 -25.82
CA LEU A 106 -3.10 -10.85 -25.14
C LEU A 106 -4.19 -11.27 -26.14
N LEU A 107 -4.46 -10.45 -27.18
CA LEU A 107 -5.51 -10.73 -28.16
C LEU A 107 -5.25 -12.00 -28.98
N GLU A 108 -3.98 -12.33 -29.25
CA GLU A 108 -3.58 -13.51 -30.02
C GLU A 108 -3.61 -14.81 -29.18
N ASN A 109 -3.38 -14.72 -27.86
CA ASN A 109 -3.21 -15.91 -27.02
C ASN A 109 -4.39 -16.19 -26.07
N PHE A 110 -5.38 -15.32 -26.03
CA PHE A 110 -6.55 -15.46 -25.14
C PHE A 110 -7.77 -15.90 -25.95
N ASP A 111 -8.58 -16.77 -25.37
CA ASP A 111 -9.87 -17.11 -25.93
C ASP A 111 -10.93 -16.05 -25.66
N ASP A 112 -12.13 -16.19 -26.25
CA ASP A 112 -13.20 -15.22 -26.14
C ASP A 112 -13.70 -15.02 -24.69
N ALA A 113 -13.65 -16.05 -23.86
CA ALA A 113 -14.09 -15.96 -22.47
C ALA A 113 -13.04 -15.29 -21.59
N GLU A 114 -11.78 -15.59 -21.82
CA GLU A 114 -10.65 -14.94 -21.18
C GLU A 114 -10.58 -13.45 -21.51
N ILE A 115 -10.79 -13.09 -22.80
CA ILE A 115 -10.87 -11.68 -23.22
C ILE A 115 -12.06 -10.97 -22.53
N LYS A 116 -13.21 -11.65 -22.35
CA LYS A 116 -14.34 -11.08 -21.57
C LYS A 116 -13.95 -10.83 -20.12
N PHE A 117 -13.19 -11.73 -19.48
CA PHE A 117 -12.73 -11.52 -18.12
C PHE A 117 -11.87 -10.26 -18.03
N VAL A 118 -10.85 -10.15 -18.89
CA VAL A 118 -9.95 -8.99 -18.91
C VAL A 118 -10.73 -7.69 -19.20
N LEU A 119 -11.57 -7.70 -20.21
CA LEU A 119 -12.42 -6.55 -20.55
C LEU A 119 -13.33 -6.15 -19.38
N GLY A 120 -13.95 -7.14 -18.71
CA GLY A 120 -14.78 -6.90 -17.54
C GLY A 120 -14.00 -6.30 -16.38
N HIS A 121 -12.78 -6.76 -16.14
CA HIS A 121 -11.87 -6.22 -15.14
C HIS A 121 -11.56 -4.74 -15.42
N GLU A 122 -11.12 -4.41 -16.63
CA GLU A 122 -10.78 -3.04 -17.03
C GLU A 122 -12.01 -2.10 -16.97
N LEU A 123 -13.17 -2.58 -17.41
CA LEU A 123 -14.40 -1.83 -17.27
C LEU A 123 -14.83 -1.65 -15.81
N GLY A 124 -14.43 -2.57 -14.91
CA GLY A 124 -14.62 -2.43 -13.47
C GLY A 124 -13.99 -1.16 -12.93
N HIS A 125 -12.74 -0.85 -13.30
CA HIS A 125 -12.08 0.40 -12.92
C HIS A 125 -12.85 1.64 -13.38
N ILE A 126 -13.45 1.59 -14.58
CA ILE A 126 -14.27 2.70 -15.10
C ILE A 126 -15.60 2.81 -14.35
N ILE A 127 -16.29 1.68 -14.14
CA ILE A 127 -17.62 1.63 -13.51
C ILE A 127 -17.58 2.12 -12.07
N TYR A 128 -16.47 1.85 -11.36
CA TYR A 128 -16.28 2.24 -9.96
C TYR A 128 -15.51 3.57 -9.79
N ASP A 129 -15.23 4.27 -10.90
CA ASP A 129 -14.48 5.55 -10.91
C ASP A 129 -13.08 5.45 -10.29
N HIS A 130 -12.44 4.29 -10.33
CA HIS A 130 -11.09 4.10 -9.80
C HIS A 130 -10.05 4.98 -10.50
N ASN A 131 -10.30 5.33 -11.76
CA ASN A 131 -9.39 6.16 -12.56
C ASN A 131 -9.09 7.52 -11.92
N LYS A 132 -9.99 8.06 -11.09
CA LYS A 132 -9.74 9.32 -10.38
C LYS A 132 -8.57 9.23 -9.41
N LEU A 133 -8.44 8.09 -8.73
CA LEU A 133 -7.35 7.83 -7.80
C LEU A 133 -6.11 7.29 -8.51
N LEU A 134 -6.28 6.47 -9.54
CA LEU A 134 -5.17 5.89 -10.30
C LEU A 134 -4.30 6.93 -11.01
N LEU A 135 -4.80 8.14 -11.27
CA LEU A 135 -4.00 9.27 -11.75
C LEU A 135 -2.82 9.63 -10.84
N LEU A 136 -2.93 9.31 -9.56
CA LEU A 136 -1.88 9.59 -8.56
C LEU A 136 -0.75 8.55 -8.55
N TYR A 137 -0.92 7.45 -9.26
CA TYR A 137 0.08 6.38 -9.30
C TYR A 137 1.00 6.51 -10.51
N ASN A 138 2.29 6.41 -10.24
CA ASN A 138 3.32 6.33 -11.28
C ASN A 138 3.80 4.88 -11.40
N PRO A 139 3.45 4.16 -12.47
CA PRO A 139 3.84 2.77 -12.65
C PRO A 139 5.36 2.58 -12.79
N ASP A 140 6.07 3.54 -13.39
CA ASP A 140 7.52 3.45 -13.61
C ASP A 140 8.30 3.51 -12.28
N LYS A 141 7.78 4.26 -11.31
CA LYS A 141 8.37 4.39 -9.96
C LYS A 141 7.76 3.44 -8.96
N GLN A 142 6.70 2.72 -9.32
CA GLN A 142 5.88 1.89 -8.43
C GLN A 142 5.45 2.62 -7.14
N SER A 143 5.23 3.92 -7.23
CA SER A 143 4.91 4.81 -6.12
C SER A 143 3.82 5.79 -6.50
N THR A 144 3.30 6.50 -5.51
CA THR A 144 2.39 7.62 -5.76
C THR A 144 3.17 8.92 -6.00
N THR A 145 2.53 9.83 -6.72
CA THR A 145 3.03 11.19 -6.92
C THR A 145 2.20 12.12 -6.04
N PHE A 146 2.86 12.95 -5.24
CA PHE A 146 2.24 14.01 -4.42
C PHE A 146 1.43 13.56 -3.19
N LEU A 147 1.31 12.26 -2.89
CA LEU A 147 0.58 11.84 -1.69
C LEU A 147 1.47 11.93 -0.44
N PRO A 148 0.95 12.49 0.67
CA PRO A 148 1.57 12.32 1.98
C PRO A 148 1.61 10.84 2.38
N ILE A 149 2.58 10.46 3.20
CA ILE A 149 2.90 9.06 3.52
C ILE A 149 1.68 8.23 3.97
N LEU A 150 0.85 8.75 4.85
CA LEU A 150 -0.34 8.01 5.32
C LEU A 150 -1.39 7.84 4.22
N ALA A 151 -1.59 8.89 3.40
CA ALA A 151 -2.47 8.80 2.24
C ALA A 151 -1.93 7.81 1.19
N GLU A 152 -0.61 7.74 1.02
CA GLU A 152 0.04 6.76 0.15
C GLU A 152 -0.15 5.33 0.63
N LYS A 153 0.09 5.05 1.92
CA LYS A 153 -0.16 3.71 2.52
C LYS A 153 -1.62 3.29 2.35
N LYS A 154 -2.54 4.21 2.65
CA LYS A 154 -3.98 3.97 2.44
C LYS A 154 -4.32 3.74 0.97
N PHE A 155 -3.73 4.50 0.05
CA PHE A 155 -3.90 4.33 -1.38
C PHE A 155 -3.41 2.96 -1.88
N LEU A 156 -2.24 2.49 -1.45
CA LEU A 156 -1.72 1.18 -1.83
C LEU A 156 -2.59 0.04 -1.29
N THR A 157 -3.10 0.17 -0.07
CA THR A 157 -4.07 -0.77 0.50
C THR A 157 -5.38 -0.77 -0.28
N TRP A 158 -5.92 0.43 -0.59
CA TRP A 158 -7.11 0.59 -1.43
C TRP A 158 -6.92 -0.05 -2.81
N ARG A 159 -5.78 0.14 -3.48
CA ARG A 159 -5.52 -0.45 -4.81
C ARG A 159 -5.73 -1.95 -4.80
N LYS A 160 -5.20 -2.67 -3.82
CA LYS A 160 -5.39 -4.11 -3.68
C LYS A 160 -6.87 -4.49 -3.57
N LYS A 161 -7.66 -3.70 -2.85
CA LYS A 161 -9.12 -3.90 -2.71
C LYS A 161 -9.89 -3.56 -4.01
N ALA A 162 -9.44 -2.54 -4.72
CA ALA A 162 -9.98 -2.16 -6.02
C ALA A 162 -9.82 -3.27 -7.07
N GLU A 163 -8.65 -3.94 -7.09
CA GLU A 163 -8.40 -5.11 -7.94
C GLU A 163 -9.40 -6.25 -7.67
N ILE A 164 -9.67 -6.55 -6.39
CA ILE A 164 -10.69 -7.55 -6.03
C ILE A 164 -12.08 -7.18 -6.55
N SER A 165 -12.44 -5.89 -6.49
CA SER A 165 -13.69 -5.41 -7.09
C SER A 165 -13.73 -5.62 -8.60
N CYS A 166 -12.64 -5.32 -9.30
CA CYS A 166 -12.52 -5.47 -10.74
C CYS A 166 -12.51 -6.94 -11.18
N ASP A 167 -11.85 -7.82 -10.43
CA ASP A 167 -11.89 -9.27 -10.66
C ASP A 167 -13.31 -9.83 -10.58
N ARG A 168 -14.15 -9.33 -9.66
CA ARG A 168 -15.58 -9.70 -9.60
C ARG A 168 -16.33 -9.27 -10.85
N VAL A 169 -16.02 -8.11 -11.41
CA VAL A 169 -16.62 -7.66 -12.68
C VAL A 169 -16.10 -8.50 -13.83
N GLY A 170 -14.82 -8.86 -13.84
CA GLY A 170 -14.23 -9.79 -14.81
C GLY A 170 -14.96 -11.14 -14.81
N LEU A 171 -15.15 -11.75 -13.64
CA LEU A 171 -15.90 -13.01 -13.51
C LEU A 171 -17.36 -12.84 -13.96
N ALA A 172 -18.00 -11.70 -13.67
CA ALA A 172 -19.35 -11.41 -14.13
C ALA A 172 -19.44 -11.32 -15.66
N ALA A 173 -18.38 -10.88 -16.34
CA ALA A 173 -18.30 -10.81 -17.80
C ALA A 173 -18.08 -12.18 -18.44
N CYS A 174 -17.15 -12.99 -17.94
CA CYS A 174 -16.85 -14.31 -18.48
C CYS A 174 -17.81 -15.42 -18.00
N LYS A 175 -18.52 -15.18 -16.89
CA LYS A 175 -19.58 -16.03 -16.31
C LYS A 175 -19.14 -17.39 -15.77
N LYS A 176 -17.86 -17.77 -15.90
CA LYS A 176 -17.32 -19.05 -15.44
C LYS A 176 -16.01 -18.86 -14.69
N TYR A 177 -15.92 -19.50 -13.54
CA TYR A 177 -14.76 -19.43 -12.64
C TYR A 177 -13.46 -19.87 -13.33
N GLU A 178 -13.53 -20.95 -14.10
CA GLU A 178 -12.37 -21.56 -14.77
C GLU A 178 -11.67 -20.56 -15.71
N PHE A 179 -12.45 -19.79 -16.50
CA PHE A 179 -11.90 -18.77 -17.40
C PHE A 179 -11.27 -17.59 -16.66
N ALA A 180 -11.85 -17.21 -15.52
CA ALA A 180 -11.25 -16.18 -14.69
C ALA A 180 -9.89 -16.62 -14.13
N VAL A 181 -9.79 -17.87 -13.67
CA VAL A 181 -8.53 -18.46 -13.19
C VAL A 181 -7.50 -18.52 -14.30
N GLN A 182 -7.86 -19.05 -15.47
CA GLN A 182 -6.96 -19.14 -16.61
C GLN A 182 -6.44 -17.78 -17.06
N SER A 183 -7.34 -16.77 -17.14
CA SER A 183 -6.96 -15.39 -17.47
C SER A 183 -5.93 -14.84 -16.49
N LEU A 184 -6.15 -14.98 -15.19
CA LEU A 184 -5.23 -14.49 -14.17
C LEU A 184 -3.88 -15.20 -14.20
N LEU A 185 -3.86 -16.52 -14.40
CA LEU A 185 -2.63 -17.30 -14.54
C LEU A 185 -1.82 -16.87 -15.77
N LYS A 186 -2.48 -16.68 -16.91
CA LYS A 186 -1.84 -16.18 -18.12
C LYS A 186 -1.28 -14.77 -17.95
N ILE A 187 -2.07 -13.83 -17.42
CA ILE A 187 -1.63 -12.45 -17.22
C ILE A 187 -0.44 -12.38 -16.28
N THR A 188 -0.46 -13.16 -15.18
CA THR A 188 0.55 -13.04 -14.12
C THR A 188 1.84 -13.82 -14.48
N TYR A 189 1.71 -15.02 -15.02
CA TYR A 189 2.86 -15.93 -15.20
C TYR A 189 3.11 -16.35 -16.65
N GLY A 190 2.24 -16.00 -17.58
CA GLY A 190 2.33 -16.44 -18.97
C GLY A 190 2.06 -17.94 -19.16
N LEU A 191 1.57 -18.64 -18.12
CA LEU A 191 1.38 -20.09 -18.14
C LEU A 191 -0.02 -20.49 -18.56
N THR A 192 -0.10 -21.59 -19.31
CA THR A 192 -1.34 -22.21 -19.78
C THR A 192 -1.47 -23.62 -19.22
N GLU A 193 -2.64 -24.23 -19.38
CA GLU A 193 -2.91 -25.63 -18.99
C GLU A 193 -1.89 -26.64 -19.60
N LYS A 194 -1.22 -26.28 -20.68
CA LYS A 194 -0.17 -27.12 -21.27
C LYS A 194 1.00 -27.40 -20.31
N ASN A 195 1.32 -26.41 -19.46
CA ASN A 195 2.47 -26.45 -18.57
C ASN A 195 2.11 -26.33 -17.10
N LEU A 196 0.83 -26.15 -16.76
CA LEU A 196 0.38 -25.92 -15.40
C LEU A 196 -0.89 -26.71 -15.11
N ASN A 197 -0.82 -27.62 -14.15
CA ASN A 197 -2.00 -28.24 -13.56
C ASN A 197 -2.46 -27.37 -12.37
N PHE A 198 -3.52 -26.61 -12.57
CA PHE A 198 -4.01 -25.65 -11.56
C PHE A 198 -4.45 -26.36 -10.26
N ASN A 199 -3.83 -25.97 -9.15
CA ASN A 199 -4.18 -26.44 -7.81
C ASN A 199 -4.11 -25.26 -6.84
N LEU A 200 -5.28 -24.69 -6.49
CA LEU A 200 -5.34 -23.52 -5.61
C LEU A 200 -4.77 -23.82 -4.21
N PRO A 201 -5.04 -24.95 -3.53
CA PRO A 201 -4.39 -25.28 -2.27
C PRO A 201 -2.86 -25.24 -2.30
N GLU A 202 -2.23 -25.73 -3.38
CA GLU A 202 -0.77 -25.68 -3.51
C GLU A 202 -0.26 -24.23 -3.69
N LEU A 203 -0.98 -23.41 -4.45
CA LEU A 203 -0.65 -21.98 -4.59
C LEU A 203 -0.84 -21.22 -3.29
N MET A 204 -1.80 -21.60 -2.46
CA MET A 204 -1.99 -20.99 -1.12
C MET A 204 -0.83 -21.33 -0.17
N LYS A 205 -0.18 -22.49 -0.28
CA LYS A 205 1.03 -22.81 0.51
C LYS A 205 2.18 -21.83 0.24
N GLN A 206 2.30 -21.32 -0.99
CA GLN A 206 3.30 -20.29 -1.29
C GLN A 206 3.07 -19.00 -0.49
N LEU A 207 1.80 -18.64 -0.19
CA LEU A 207 1.50 -17.53 0.70
C LEU A 207 1.94 -17.80 2.13
N ASP A 208 1.73 -19.03 2.64
CA ASP A 208 2.15 -19.42 3.99
C ASP A 208 3.66 -19.36 4.14
N ASP A 209 4.40 -19.77 3.10
CA ASP A 209 5.87 -19.69 3.09
C ASP A 209 6.34 -18.23 3.00
N LEU A 210 5.71 -17.44 2.14
CA LEU A 210 6.01 -16.02 1.99
C LEU A 210 5.71 -15.24 3.28
N ALA A 211 4.63 -15.58 3.99
CA ALA A 211 4.24 -14.95 5.24
C ALA A 211 5.29 -15.11 6.35
N LYS A 212 6.18 -16.08 6.24
CA LYS A 212 7.32 -16.30 7.16
C LYS A 212 8.56 -15.50 6.76
N SER A 213 8.58 -14.90 5.58
CA SER A 213 9.76 -14.21 5.05
C SER A 213 9.71 -12.70 5.33
N GLU A 214 10.90 -12.08 5.44
CA GLU A 214 11.03 -10.62 5.57
C GLU A 214 10.64 -9.88 4.27
N TYR A 215 10.57 -10.58 3.14
CA TYR A 215 10.19 -10.04 1.84
C TYR A 215 8.73 -9.52 1.78
N MET A 216 7.90 -9.86 2.76
CA MET A 216 6.54 -9.33 2.87
C MET A 216 6.48 -7.80 2.96
N ALA A 217 7.53 -7.15 3.48
CA ALA A 217 7.62 -5.70 3.51
C ALA A 217 7.62 -5.08 2.10
N GLU A 218 8.38 -5.67 1.17
CA GLU A 218 8.44 -5.22 -0.23
C GLU A 218 7.10 -5.46 -0.95
N LEU A 219 6.40 -6.54 -0.63
CA LEU A 219 5.09 -6.86 -1.21
C LEU A 219 3.97 -5.92 -0.74
N SER A 220 4.14 -5.21 0.37
CA SER A 220 3.17 -4.22 0.83
C SER A 220 3.01 -3.08 -0.18
N THR A 221 4.08 -2.73 -0.90
CA THR A 221 4.11 -1.68 -1.92
C THR A 221 3.60 -2.16 -3.29
N SER A 222 3.34 -3.46 -3.46
CA SER A 222 2.80 -4.00 -4.71
C SER A 222 1.47 -3.36 -5.09
N SER A 223 1.34 -3.03 -6.35
CA SER A 223 0.13 -2.42 -6.91
C SER A 223 -1.07 -3.37 -7.02
N HIS A 224 -0.81 -4.67 -6.98
CA HIS A 224 -1.83 -5.72 -7.10
C HIS A 224 -1.69 -6.72 -5.95
N PRO A 225 -2.79 -7.33 -5.49
CA PRO A 225 -2.69 -8.45 -4.56
C PRO A 225 -1.95 -9.62 -5.22
N LEU A 226 -1.28 -10.42 -4.39
CA LEU A 226 -0.64 -11.65 -4.86
C LEU A 226 -1.65 -12.54 -5.59
N LEU A 227 -1.22 -13.23 -6.65
CA LEU A 227 -2.11 -14.06 -7.46
C LEU A 227 -2.91 -15.09 -6.64
N PRO A 228 -2.34 -15.85 -5.67
CA PRO A 228 -3.13 -16.76 -4.85
C PRO A 228 -4.28 -16.06 -4.10
N VAL A 229 -4.07 -14.83 -3.63
CA VAL A 229 -5.10 -14.00 -2.99
C VAL A 229 -6.22 -13.66 -3.97
N ARG A 230 -5.89 -13.21 -5.18
CA ARG A 230 -6.87 -12.91 -6.23
C ARG A 230 -7.69 -14.16 -6.61
N LEU A 231 -7.02 -15.29 -6.82
CA LEU A 231 -7.67 -16.56 -7.16
C LEU A 231 -8.63 -17.03 -6.05
N LYS A 232 -8.20 -16.92 -4.78
CA LYS A 232 -9.05 -17.27 -3.64
C LYS A 232 -10.23 -16.32 -3.49
N ALA A 233 -10.04 -15.03 -3.69
CA ALA A 233 -11.12 -14.04 -3.67
C ALA A 233 -12.17 -14.28 -4.77
N ILE A 234 -11.73 -14.65 -5.99
CA ILE A 234 -12.64 -15.04 -7.09
C ILE A 234 -13.37 -16.34 -6.76
N GLU A 235 -12.70 -17.34 -6.16
CA GLU A 235 -13.35 -18.58 -5.71
C GLU A 235 -14.47 -18.27 -4.71
N LEU A 236 -14.19 -17.46 -3.67
CA LEU A 236 -15.18 -17.04 -2.69
C LEU A 236 -16.37 -16.34 -3.37
N PHE A 237 -16.08 -15.39 -4.29
CA PHE A 237 -17.14 -14.67 -5.01
C PHE A 237 -17.96 -15.62 -5.90
N SER A 238 -17.35 -16.56 -6.62
CA SER A 238 -18.05 -17.54 -7.46
C SER A 238 -19.04 -18.42 -6.68
N ASN A 239 -18.77 -18.62 -5.38
CA ASN A 239 -19.59 -19.40 -4.46
C ASN A 239 -20.57 -18.55 -3.64
N SER A 240 -20.69 -17.26 -3.92
CA SER A 240 -21.53 -16.32 -3.18
C SER A 240 -22.90 -16.09 -3.84
N GLN A 241 -23.85 -15.66 -3.02
CA GLN A 241 -25.20 -15.23 -3.46
C GLN A 241 -25.15 -13.94 -4.30
N LEU A 242 -24.08 -13.17 -4.22
CA LEU A 242 -23.85 -12.00 -5.09
C LEU A 242 -23.56 -12.40 -6.55
N PHE A 243 -22.94 -13.55 -6.76
CA PHE A 243 -22.66 -14.06 -8.11
C PHE A 243 -23.81 -14.89 -8.67
N LYS A 244 -24.34 -15.83 -7.88
CA LYS A 244 -25.45 -16.71 -8.27
C LYS A 244 -26.38 -16.99 -7.09
N LYS A 245 -27.69 -17.03 -7.32
CA LYS A 245 -28.70 -17.22 -6.27
C LYS A 245 -28.49 -18.49 -5.43
N SER A 246 -27.90 -19.52 -6.03
CA SER A 246 -27.57 -20.80 -5.35
C SER A 246 -26.23 -20.75 -4.62
N GLY A 247 -25.56 -19.59 -4.54
CA GLY A 247 -24.30 -19.42 -3.83
C GLY A 247 -24.44 -19.72 -2.34
N LYS A 248 -23.41 -20.32 -1.75
CA LYS A 248 -23.38 -20.73 -0.35
C LYS A 248 -23.08 -19.58 0.61
N LEU A 249 -22.32 -18.58 0.15
CA LEU A 249 -21.89 -17.44 0.98
C LEU A 249 -22.89 -16.29 0.83
N THR A 250 -23.31 -15.70 1.93
CA THR A 250 -24.00 -14.41 1.94
C THR A 250 -23.07 -13.27 1.52
N ALA A 251 -23.60 -12.08 1.34
CA ALA A 251 -22.77 -10.91 1.02
C ALA A 251 -21.82 -10.57 2.18
N GLU A 252 -22.32 -10.64 3.42
CA GLU A 252 -21.57 -10.36 4.65
C GLU A 252 -20.42 -11.36 4.84
N GLU A 253 -20.71 -12.67 4.71
CA GLU A 253 -19.69 -13.71 4.80
C GLU A 253 -18.61 -13.58 3.72
N LEU A 254 -19.02 -13.23 2.49
CA LEU A 254 -18.07 -12.99 1.40
C LEU A 254 -17.13 -11.83 1.73
N HIS A 255 -17.66 -10.71 2.24
CA HIS A 255 -16.85 -9.55 2.59
C HIS A 255 -15.90 -9.87 3.75
N ALA A 256 -16.38 -10.50 4.82
CA ALA A 256 -15.56 -10.89 5.97
C ALA A 256 -14.40 -11.82 5.58
N LYS A 257 -14.67 -12.87 4.78
CA LYS A 257 -13.63 -13.78 4.28
C LYS A 257 -12.66 -13.10 3.31
N THR A 258 -13.10 -12.09 2.57
CA THR A 258 -12.22 -11.30 1.71
C THR A 258 -11.31 -10.39 2.54
N ASP A 259 -11.83 -9.80 3.63
CA ASP A 259 -11.05 -8.99 4.58
C ASP A 259 -9.97 -9.84 5.27
N GLU A 260 -10.33 -11.04 5.73
CA GLU A 260 -9.39 -12.00 6.31
C GLU A 260 -8.27 -12.37 5.33
N LEU A 261 -8.64 -12.67 4.08
CA LEU A 261 -7.70 -13.01 3.02
C LEU A 261 -6.73 -11.86 2.70
N LEU A 262 -7.21 -10.62 2.61
CA LEU A 262 -6.36 -9.45 2.37
C LEU A 262 -5.48 -9.10 3.58
N SER A 263 -5.90 -9.46 4.79
CA SER A 263 -5.07 -9.26 5.98
C SER A 263 -3.77 -10.05 5.94
N LEU A 264 -3.71 -11.15 5.19
CA LEU A 264 -2.49 -11.94 4.98
C LEU A 264 -1.41 -11.16 4.20
N THR A 265 -1.78 -10.11 3.49
CA THR A 265 -0.87 -9.29 2.68
C THR A 265 -0.61 -7.90 3.27
N LYS A 266 -1.14 -7.60 4.46
CA LYS A 266 -0.85 -6.37 5.16
C LYS A 266 0.60 -6.34 5.61
N PHE A 267 1.20 -5.17 5.53
CA PHE A 267 2.52 -4.94 6.10
C PHE A 267 2.40 -4.84 7.63
N TYR A 268 3.01 -5.79 8.30
CA TYR A 268 3.11 -5.85 9.75
C TYR A 268 4.30 -6.74 10.13
N PRO A 269 5.01 -6.46 11.23
CA PRO A 269 6.13 -7.30 11.66
C PRO A 269 5.74 -8.78 11.83
N ARG A 270 6.46 -9.68 11.15
CA ARG A 270 6.16 -11.11 11.17
C ARG A 270 6.91 -11.88 12.25
N THR A 271 8.05 -11.34 12.68
CA THR A 271 8.82 -11.92 13.79
C THR A 271 8.48 -11.21 15.09
N LYS A 272 8.51 -11.96 16.20
CA LYS A 272 8.24 -11.37 17.52
C LYS A 272 9.26 -10.28 17.89
N VAL A 273 10.50 -10.41 17.42
CA VAL A 273 11.54 -9.38 17.61
C VAL A 273 11.14 -8.08 16.93
N LYS A 274 10.76 -8.12 15.62
CA LYS A 274 10.33 -6.93 14.87
C LYS A 274 9.06 -6.31 15.43
N GLU A 275 8.10 -7.13 15.89
CA GLU A 275 6.91 -6.65 16.60
C GLU A 275 7.30 -5.89 17.90
N MET A 276 8.23 -6.42 18.65
CA MET A 276 8.70 -5.75 19.87
C MET A 276 9.51 -4.48 19.56
N MET A 277 10.28 -4.45 18.48
CA MET A 277 10.93 -3.22 17.99
C MET A 277 9.89 -2.15 17.68
N MET A 278 8.86 -2.48 16.92
CA MET A 278 7.77 -1.56 16.60
C MET A 278 7.10 -1.01 17.85
N LYS A 279 6.73 -1.90 18.78
CA LYS A 279 6.08 -1.53 20.04
C LYS A 279 6.97 -0.66 20.93
N LEU A 280 8.29 -0.92 20.92
CA LEU A 280 9.25 -0.10 21.64
C LEU A 280 9.39 1.29 20.99
N VAL A 281 9.49 1.35 19.67
CA VAL A 281 9.55 2.63 18.94
C VAL A 281 8.29 3.46 19.17
N ALA A 282 7.09 2.82 19.16
CA ALA A 282 5.84 3.50 19.44
C ALA A 282 5.78 4.06 20.88
N ALA A 283 6.00 3.23 21.89
CA ALA A 283 5.91 3.64 23.29
C ALA A 283 7.11 4.50 23.73
N GLY A 284 8.31 4.15 23.29
CA GLY A 284 9.55 4.88 23.56
C GLY A 284 9.57 6.25 22.88
N GLY A 285 9.06 6.33 21.64
CA GLY A 285 8.89 7.60 20.93
C GLY A 285 7.98 8.57 21.67
N ILE A 286 6.84 8.10 22.18
CA ILE A 286 5.94 8.95 23.02
C ILE A 286 6.65 9.36 24.32
N SER A 287 7.41 8.46 24.96
CA SER A 287 8.17 8.79 26.17
C SER A 287 9.26 9.83 25.89
N MET A 288 9.88 9.76 24.71
CA MET A 288 10.87 10.74 24.23
C MET A 288 10.25 12.12 24.07
N ILE A 289 9.15 12.20 23.29
CA ILE A 289 8.40 13.43 23.03
C ILE A 289 7.92 14.11 24.33
N ALA A 290 7.60 13.31 25.34
CA ALA A 290 7.15 13.82 26.63
C ALA A 290 8.30 14.18 27.59
N ALA A 291 9.54 13.91 27.26
CA ALA A 291 10.68 14.00 28.19
C ALA A 291 11.04 15.43 28.60
N ASP A 292 10.93 16.39 27.68
CA ASP A 292 11.24 17.80 27.92
C ASP A 292 10.02 18.63 28.33
N LYS A 293 8.83 17.99 28.46
CA LYS A 293 7.53 18.59 28.81
C LYS A 293 6.96 19.53 27.70
N GLU A 294 7.59 19.58 26.55
CA GLU A 294 7.08 20.26 25.36
C GLU A 294 6.67 19.19 24.32
N ILE A 295 5.37 19.10 24.03
CA ILE A 295 4.90 18.17 22.99
C ILE A 295 5.10 18.83 21.63
N ASN A 296 6.10 18.40 20.89
CA ASN A 296 6.43 18.93 19.58
C ASN A 296 5.71 18.15 18.47
N LEU A 297 5.02 18.88 17.58
CA LEU A 297 4.26 18.26 16.48
C LEU A 297 5.18 17.58 15.45
N GLU A 298 6.39 18.08 15.24
CA GLU A 298 7.34 17.49 14.28
C GLU A 298 7.86 16.14 14.78
N GLU A 299 8.07 15.98 16.09
CA GLU A 299 8.44 14.71 16.69
C GLU A 299 7.32 13.67 16.56
N ILE A 300 6.04 14.07 16.80
CA ILE A 300 4.88 13.20 16.59
C ILE A 300 4.81 12.78 15.12
N LYS A 301 4.99 13.69 14.18
CA LYS A 301 5.00 13.39 12.74
C LYS A 301 6.13 12.42 12.38
N SER A 302 7.32 12.60 12.98
CA SER A 302 8.47 11.73 12.77
C SER A 302 8.20 10.32 13.29
N LEU A 303 7.65 10.18 14.49
CA LEU A 303 7.23 8.90 15.06
C LEU A 303 6.23 8.18 14.15
N VAL A 304 5.13 8.85 13.78
CA VAL A 304 4.10 8.26 12.90
C VAL A 304 4.67 7.88 11.54
N LYS A 305 5.56 8.71 10.99
CA LYS A 305 6.24 8.42 9.72
C LYS A 305 7.13 7.18 9.81
N ILE A 306 7.95 7.06 10.86
CA ILE A 306 8.83 5.90 11.07
C ILE A 306 7.99 4.62 11.22
N LEU A 307 6.90 4.65 12.01
CA LEU A 307 6.00 3.51 12.15
C LEU A 307 5.39 3.11 10.80
N ALA A 308 4.94 4.08 10.00
CA ALA A 308 4.36 3.84 8.68
C ALA A 308 5.38 3.29 7.67
N ASP A 309 6.61 3.84 7.65
CA ASP A 309 7.62 3.46 6.65
C ASP A 309 8.25 2.09 6.95
N VAL A 310 8.43 1.77 8.22
CA VAL A 310 9.27 0.64 8.64
C VAL A 310 8.45 -0.54 9.14
N PHE A 311 7.30 -0.31 9.79
CA PHE A 311 6.66 -1.35 10.59
C PHE A 311 5.23 -1.72 10.21
N THR A 312 4.36 -0.76 9.85
CA THR A 312 2.93 -1.05 9.71
C THR A 312 2.20 -0.16 8.72
N ASP A 313 1.15 -0.70 8.10
CA ASP A 313 0.21 0.08 7.27
C ASP A 313 -0.79 0.89 8.11
N ASP A 314 -0.86 0.65 9.42
CA ASP A 314 -1.76 1.32 10.37
C ASP A 314 -1.00 1.79 11.62
N PRO A 315 -0.19 2.86 11.50
CA PRO A 315 0.63 3.37 12.60
C PRO A 315 -0.18 3.91 13.77
N GLU A 316 -1.41 4.41 13.54
CA GLU A 316 -2.26 4.96 14.60
C GLU A 316 -2.68 3.89 15.59
N SER A 317 -2.94 2.66 15.15
CA SER A 317 -3.31 1.54 16.00
C SER A 317 -2.22 1.12 16.98
N GLU A 318 -0.95 1.46 16.70
CA GLU A 318 0.20 1.13 17.54
C GLU A 318 0.50 2.19 18.62
N ILE A 319 -0.13 3.37 18.53
CA ILE A 319 0.05 4.45 19.50
C ILE A 319 -0.89 4.24 20.68
N ILE A 320 -0.32 4.06 21.87
CA ILE A 320 -1.07 3.87 23.12
C ILE A 320 -1.20 5.21 23.83
N TYR A 321 -2.45 5.73 23.93
CA TYR A 321 -2.74 6.98 24.61
C TYR A 321 -2.82 6.86 26.14
N ASP A 322 -2.96 5.64 26.66
CA ASP A 322 -2.97 5.35 28.09
C ASP A 322 -1.52 5.20 28.59
N LYS A 323 -1.12 6.09 29.52
CA LYS A 323 0.26 6.17 30.04
C LYS A 323 0.73 4.86 30.68
N ASP A 324 -0.10 4.22 31.50
CA ASP A 324 0.31 3.03 32.24
C ASP A 324 0.45 1.84 31.29
N LYS A 325 -0.42 1.76 30.30
CA LYS A 325 -0.30 0.74 29.24
C LYS A 325 0.93 0.97 28.36
N ALA A 326 1.23 2.24 28.01
CA ALA A 326 2.42 2.58 27.23
C ALA A 326 3.70 2.22 27.97
N LEU A 327 3.81 2.56 29.27
CA LEU A 327 4.96 2.17 30.11
C LEU A 327 5.12 0.65 30.20
N LYS A 328 4.02 -0.07 30.44
CA LYS A 328 4.06 -1.55 30.47
C LYS A 328 4.49 -2.16 29.13
N GLN A 329 4.05 -1.56 28.01
CA GLN A 329 4.50 -1.99 26.69
C GLN A 329 5.97 -1.72 26.48
N LEU A 330 6.46 -0.55 26.89
CA LEU A 330 7.89 -0.19 26.83
C LEU A 330 8.74 -1.20 27.57
N GLU A 331 8.48 -1.42 28.86
CA GLU A 331 9.20 -2.39 29.70
C GLU A 331 9.18 -3.81 29.11
N THR A 332 8.03 -4.25 28.61
CA THR A 332 7.87 -5.58 28.01
C THR A 332 8.72 -5.73 26.75
N SER A 333 8.74 -4.67 25.92
CA SER A 333 9.47 -4.66 24.65
C SER A 333 10.99 -4.58 24.88
N GLU A 334 11.43 -3.74 25.83
CA GLU A 334 12.84 -3.64 26.24
C GLU A 334 13.38 -4.97 26.73
N LYS A 335 12.66 -5.60 27.66
CA LYS A 335 13.05 -6.92 28.20
C LYS A 335 13.13 -7.98 27.09
N TYR A 336 12.17 -7.98 26.18
CA TYR A 336 12.16 -8.95 25.09
C TYR A 336 13.34 -8.74 24.12
N LEU A 337 13.62 -7.50 23.72
CA LEU A 337 14.74 -7.17 22.84
C LEU A 337 16.10 -7.45 23.50
N LYS A 338 16.23 -7.22 24.81
CA LYS A 338 17.43 -7.58 25.55
C LYS A 338 17.72 -9.08 25.50
N GLN A 339 16.68 -9.92 25.57
CA GLN A 339 16.80 -11.38 25.61
C GLN A 339 16.90 -12.03 24.23
N HIS A 340 16.22 -11.49 23.23
CA HIS A 340 16.00 -12.16 21.94
C HIS A 340 16.44 -11.34 20.72
N GLY A 341 16.64 -10.02 20.86
CA GLY A 341 17.11 -9.16 19.79
C GLY A 341 18.57 -9.38 19.44
N THR A 342 18.91 -9.25 18.17
CA THR A 342 20.31 -9.15 17.71
C THR A 342 20.86 -7.74 17.99
N ASP A 343 22.18 -7.56 17.91
CA ASP A 343 22.79 -6.23 18.05
C ASP A 343 22.28 -5.28 16.95
N ILE A 344 22.00 -5.81 15.74
CA ILE A 344 21.42 -5.05 14.64
C ILE A 344 20.00 -4.56 15.00
N ASP A 345 19.15 -5.41 15.59
CA ASP A 345 17.81 -5.03 16.00
C ASP A 345 17.83 -3.92 17.06
N ARG A 346 18.71 -4.03 18.05
CA ARG A 346 18.92 -3.04 19.11
C ARG A 346 19.43 -1.72 18.53
N TYR A 347 20.41 -1.81 17.62
CA TYR A 347 20.97 -0.66 16.90
C TYR A 347 19.89 0.12 16.16
N TYR A 348 19.10 -0.53 15.31
CA TYR A 348 18.03 0.13 14.56
C TYR A 348 16.94 0.69 15.47
N THR A 349 16.61 0.01 16.56
CA THR A 349 15.63 0.52 17.53
C THR A 349 16.09 1.87 18.11
N LEU A 350 17.36 1.96 18.56
CA LEU A 350 17.91 3.19 19.08
C LEU A 350 18.06 4.27 18.01
N HIS A 351 18.42 3.87 16.78
CA HIS A 351 18.50 4.78 15.64
C HIS A 351 17.15 5.45 15.35
N PHE A 352 16.04 4.69 15.32
CA PHE A 352 14.72 5.26 15.11
C PHE A 352 14.29 6.23 16.22
N LEU A 353 14.55 5.90 17.46
CA LEU A 353 14.29 6.81 18.59
C LEU A 353 15.13 8.09 18.49
N THR A 354 16.39 7.98 18.07
CA THR A 354 17.24 9.15 17.83
C THR A 354 16.71 10.03 16.70
N LEU A 355 16.19 9.44 15.61
CA LEU A 355 15.56 10.21 14.53
C LEU A 355 14.32 10.98 14.98
N ILE A 356 13.54 10.41 15.90
CA ILE A 356 12.37 11.09 16.47
C ILE A 356 12.82 12.31 17.26
N SER A 357 13.79 12.16 18.16
CA SER A 357 14.31 13.26 18.99
C SER A 357 14.96 14.40 18.20
N LEU A 358 15.45 14.11 16.98
CA LEU A 358 16.12 15.08 16.13
C LEU A 358 15.17 15.83 15.19
N SER A 359 13.91 15.47 15.13
CA SER A 359 12.99 15.94 14.09
C SER A 359 12.59 17.41 14.23
N ASP A 360 12.68 17.99 15.41
CA ASP A 360 12.46 19.41 15.66
C ASP A 360 13.74 20.27 15.52
N GLY A 361 14.89 19.62 15.18
CA GLY A 361 16.19 20.29 15.02
C GLY A 361 16.94 20.55 16.34
N LYS A 362 16.42 20.05 17.46
CA LYS A 362 17.06 20.14 18.77
C LYS A 362 17.45 18.76 19.27
N PHE A 363 18.39 18.68 20.18
CA PHE A 363 18.77 17.46 20.88
C PHE A 363 19.07 17.79 22.33
N THR A 364 18.09 17.59 23.19
CA THR A 364 18.18 18.00 24.59
C THR A 364 18.93 17.02 25.46
N LYS A 365 19.38 17.50 26.63
CA LYS A 365 20.02 16.63 27.64
C LYS A 365 19.05 15.54 28.12
N THR A 366 17.79 15.87 28.28
CA THR A 366 16.74 14.95 28.75
C THR A 366 16.48 13.83 27.73
N GLU A 367 16.39 14.15 26.47
CA GLU A 367 16.25 13.14 25.39
C GLU A 367 17.47 12.21 25.32
N LYS A 368 18.69 12.79 25.47
CA LYS A 368 19.91 11.98 25.54
C LYS A 368 19.86 11.00 26.71
N GLU A 369 19.40 11.43 27.89
CA GLU A 369 19.25 10.56 29.05
C GLU A 369 18.23 9.43 28.80
N VAL A 370 17.08 9.74 28.19
CA VAL A 370 16.08 8.72 27.80
C VAL A 370 16.67 7.71 26.81
N LEU A 371 17.36 8.19 25.77
CA LEU A 371 18.01 7.31 24.78
C LEU A 371 19.05 6.38 25.43
N MET A 372 19.89 6.91 26.32
CA MET A 372 20.92 6.10 26.99
C MET A 372 20.32 5.05 27.94
N ASN A 373 19.24 5.43 28.65
CA ASN A 373 18.51 4.48 29.52
C ASN A 373 17.84 3.37 28.70
N THR A 374 17.20 3.73 27.60
CA THR A 374 16.59 2.74 26.69
C THR A 374 17.66 1.81 26.09
N ALA A 375 18.81 2.34 25.68
CA ALA A 375 19.92 1.56 25.16
C ALA A 375 20.41 0.49 26.18
N GLU A 376 20.59 0.88 27.43
CA GLU A 376 20.97 -0.05 28.53
C GLU A 376 19.87 -1.10 28.76
N SER A 377 18.59 -0.66 28.75
CA SER A 377 17.45 -1.55 28.97
C SER A 377 17.34 -2.62 27.88
N ILE A 378 17.67 -2.31 26.62
CA ILE A 378 17.68 -3.27 25.50
C ILE A 378 19.02 -4.05 25.40
N GLY A 379 20.02 -3.74 26.21
CA GLY A 379 21.28 -4.46 26.29
C GLY A 379 22.38 -3.96 25.37
N LEU A 380 22.35 -2.70 24.94
CA LEU A 380 23.49 -2.04 24.29
C LEU A 380 24.46 -1.50 25.34
N SER A 381 25.75 -1.57 25.05
CA SER A 381 26.75 -0.87 25.87
C SER A 381 26.61 0.64 25.69
N LYS A 382 27.11 1.40 26.66
CA LYS A 382 27.13 2.87 26.59
C LYS A 382 27.94 3.36 25.39
N GLU A 383 29.01 2.67 25.03
CA GLU A 383 29.87 2.98 23.90
C GLU A 383 29.13 2.78 22.57
N ASP A 384 28.50 1.60 22.38
CA ASP A 384 27.69 1.30 21.19
C ASP A 384 26.53 2.27 21.04
N ALA A 385 25.84 2.58 22.15
CA ALA A 385 24.73 3.53 22.14
C ALA A 385 25.17 4.94 21.69
N MET A 386 26.29 5.42 22.18
CA MET A 386 26.88 6.69 21.77
C MET A 386 27.29 6.68 20.29
N ASP A 387 27.83 5.56 19.79
CA ASP A 387 28.17 5.41 18.38
C ASP A 387 26.95 5.47 17.48
N VAL A 388 25.85 4.82 17.87
CA VAL A 388 24.55 4.89 17.14
C VAL A 388 24.05 6.34 17.07
N VAL A 389 23.96 7.01 18.22
CA VAL A 389 23.47 8.38 18.30
C VAL A 389 24.36 9.30 17.45
N TRP A 390 25.67 9.19 17.57
CA TRP A 390 26.63 9.99 16.82
C TRP A 390 26.53 9.81 15.31
N LYS A 391 26.46 8.57 14.84
CA LYS A 391 26.28 8.24 13.42
C LYS A 391 24.96 8.77 12.88
N THR A 392 23.89 8.66 13.67
CA THR A 392 22.57 9.20 13.27
C THR A 392 22.61 10.70 13.13
N LEU A 393 23.25 11.42 14.06
CA LEU A 393 23.46 12.87 14.00
C LEU A 393 24.23 13.27 12.73
N GLN A 394 25.35 12.63 12.46
CA GLN A 394 26.16 12.91 11.27
C GLN A 394 25.41 12.69 9.96
N GLN A 395 24.64 11.61 9.85
CA GLN A 395 23.85 11.27 8.66
C GLN A 395 22.74 12.31 8.38
N ASN A 396 22.25 12.98 9.41
CA ASN A 396 21.23 14.04 9.27
C ASN A 396 21.84 15.44 9.19
N GLY A 397 23.15 15.56 8.96
CA GLY A 397 23.83 16.85 8.76
C GLY A 397 23.95 17.69 10.04
N ILE A 398 23.67 17.11 11.21
CA ILE A 398 23.79 17.77 12.50
C ILE A 398 25.25 17.62 12.97
N THR A 399 26.04 18.64 12.75
CA THR A 399 27.37 18.74 13.32
C THR A 399 27.23 19.24 14.77
N ILE A 400 27.37 18.35 15.74
CA ILE A 400 27.48 18.80 17.13
C ILE A 400 28.93 19.24 17.33
N ASP A 401 29.13 20.53 17.29
CA ASP A 401 30.31 21.11 17.90
C ASP A 401 30.10 21.13 19.43
N VAL A 402 30.51 20.04 20.08
CA VAL A 402 30.39 19.85 21.52
C VAL A 402 30.98 21.01 22.28
N ARG A 403 32.07 21.59 21.74
CA ARG A 403 32.76 22.74 22.35
C ARG A 403 32.00 24.04 22.17
N LEU A 404 31.39 24.24 21.02
CA LEU A 404 30.55 25.42 20.76
C LEU A 404 29.29 25.42 21.65
N ASN A 405 28.69 24.25 21.82
CA ASN A 405 27.54 24.08 22.72
C ASN A 405 27.89 24.27 24.20
N GLU A 406 29.05 23.75 24.66
CA GLU A 406 29.55 23.99 26.00
C GLU A 406 29.81 25.49 26.22
N ILE A 407 30.45 26.17 25.26
CA ILE A 407 30.68 27.62 25.33
C ILE A 407 29.36 28.37 25.32
N ALA A 408 28.40 28.00 24.44
CA ALA A 408 27.11 28.65 24.38
C ALA A 408 26.30 28.48 25.66
N GLN A 409 26.31 27.27 26.27
CA GLN A 409 25.67 27.02 27.57
C GLN A 409 26.33 27.81 28.70
N ASN A 410 27.65 27.82 28.78
CA ASN A 410 28.36 28.60 29.77
C ASN A 410 28.10 30.12 29.63
N VAL A 411 28.03 30.62 28.40
CA VAL A 411 27.67 32.00 28.12
C VAL A 411 26.22 32.26 28.52
N GLN A 412 25.30 31.38 28.18
CA GLN A 412 23.88 31.52 28.53
C GLN A 412 23.67 31.47 30.05
N GLU A 413 24.32 30.57 30.76
CA GLU A 413 24.26 30.48 32.23
C GLU A 413 24.86 31.76 32.87
N HIS A 414 25.99 32.21 32.34
CA HIS A 414 26.65 33.41 32.88
C HIS A 414 25.84 34.70 32.67
N TYR A 415 25.15 34.82 31.51
CA TYR A 415 24.36 35.98 31.19
C TYR A 415 22.88 35.89 31.69
N ALA A 416 22.38 34.69 32.02
CA ALA A 416 21.05 34.53 32.60
C ALA A 416 20.92 35.24 33.98
N ASP A 417 22.02 35.43 34.70
CA ASP A 417 22.03 36.17 35.95
C ASP A 417 22.02 37.68 35.72
N TYR A 418 22.54 38.18 34.62
CA TYR A 418 22.50 39.61 34.24
C TYR A 418 21.12 40.07 33.76
N LEU A 419 20.25 39.16 33.31
CA LEU A 419 18.89 39.48 32.86
C LEU A 419 17.85 39.43 34.00
N LYS A 420 18.30 39.11 35.23
CA LYS A 420 17.46 39.07 36.45
C LYS A 420 17.57 40.35 37.31
N GLU A 421 18.50 41.26 36.98
CA GLU A 421 18.60 42.60 37.50
C GLU A 421 17.93 43.62 36.55
#